data_ec193bec6d235cdbc3cf76073b9a6f5b
#
_entry.id   ec193bec6d235cdbc3cf76073b9a6f5b
#
_cell.length_a   1.000
_cell.length_b   1.000
_cell.length_c   1.000
_cell.angle_alpha   90.00
_cell.angle_beta   90.00
_cell.angle_gamma   90.00
#
_symmetry.space_group_name_H-M   'P 1'
#
loop_
_entity.id
_entity.type
_entity.pdbx_description
1 polymer ?
#
loop_
_entity_poly.entity_id
_entity_poly.type
_entity_poly.pdbx_seq_one_letter_code
_entity_poly.pdbx_strand_id
1 'polypeptide(L)'
;MDRPRGLPPTPPSGAPSDGPSDAPSDTVSGDGSGEPAVTVRVVVAPVFGTNCTVLSAPGGDCVVVDAGAGVADAVVALVESVGLVPRAVLATHGHVDHTWDAAALADRFDVPVVLHAADAYRLADPFGSLEHAPPGRDQRARSLVSGPLGAALADAGARPEDYREPTRVETLDVAAGEELALRWGDLALRAVGAPGHTEGSTLYLVGEPGTGVVLSGDVLFAGSVGRTDLPGGDGTTMARTLRDVVGRLDPAWDVLPGHGPATTVARELATNPFLAG
;
A
#
# COMPACT_ATOMS: atom_id res chain seq x y z
N MET A 1 -57.42 32.28 -6.49
CA MET A 1 -56.89 31.79 -5.21
C MET A 1 -56.57 30.32 -5.41
N ASP A 2 -55.36 30.07 -5.92
CA ASP A 2 -54.88 28.70 -6.17
C ASP A 2 -54.07 28.21 -5.00
N ARG A 3 -54.42 26.99 -4.53
CA ARG A 3 -53.68 26.28 -3.49
C ARG A 3 -52.50 25.50 -4.11
N PRO A 4 -51.32 25.50 -3.50
CA PRO A 4 -50.18 24.71 -4.01
C PRO A 4 -50.39 23.23 -3.73
N ARG A 5 -50.03 22.40 -4.72
CA ARG A 5 -50.05 20.91 -4.63
C ARG A 5 -48.94 20.43 -3.72
N GLY A 6 -49.30 19.53 -2.84
CA GLY A 6 -48.40 18.85 -1.89
C GLY A 6 -47.40 17.94 -2.62
N LEU A 7 -46.20 17.87 -2.05
CA LEU A 7 -45.10 16.94 -2.44
C LEU A 7 -45.50 15.50 -2.10
N PRO A 8 -45.05 14.51 -2.87
CA PRO A 8 -45.26 13.10 -2.57
C PRO A 8 -44.41 12.64 -1.38
N PRO A 9 -44.86 11.58 -0.66
CA PRO A 9 -44.14 11.08 0.50
C PRO A 9 -42.84 10.38 0.12
N THR A 10 -41.78 10.59 0.93
CA THR A 10 -40.53 9.89 0.90
C THR A 10 -40.72 8.39 1.26
N PRO A 11 -40.04 7.48 0.55
CA PRO A 11 -40.07 6.05 0.92
C PRO A 11 -39.27 5.80 2.22
N PRO A 12 -39.58 4.73 2.97
CA PRO A 12 -38.90 4.42 4.21
C PRO A 12 -37.48 3.94 3.97
N SER A 13 -36.56 4.50 4.71
CA SER A 13 -35.17 4.03 4.82
C SER A 13 -35.15 2.75 5.66
N GLY A 14 -34.70 1.66 5.08
CA GLY A 14 -34.53 0.41 5.80
C GLY A 14 -34.00 -0.68 4.89
N ALA A 15 -32.70 -0.60 4.56
CA ALA A 15 -31.94 -1.79 4.16
C ALA A 15 -30.94 -2.09 5.28
N PRO A 16 -30.81 -3.36 5.71
CA PRO A 16 -29.74 -3.74 6.62
C PRO A 16 -28.40 -3.56 5.90
N SER A 17 -27.48 -2.86 6.52
CA SER A 17 -26.09 -2.82 6.12
C SER A 17 -25.50 -4.20 6.38
N ASP A 18 -25.27 -4.97 5.32
CA ASP A 18 -24.36 -6.10 5.40
C ASP A 18 -23.00 -5.52 5.77
N GLY A 19 -22.53 -5.86 6.96
CA GLY A 19 -21.20 -5.51 7.43
C GLY A 19 -20.13 -6.10 6.51
N PRO A 20 -18.93 -5.52 6.48
CA PRO A 20 -17.84 -6.07 5.69
C PRO A 20 -17.56 -7.51 6.11
N SER A 21 -17.45 -8.39 5.14
CA SER A 21 -17.05 -9.78 5.31
C SER A 21 -15.57 -9.80 5.70
N ASP A 22 -15.29 -10.04 6.99
CA ASP A 22 -13.96 -10.09 7.59
C ASP A 22 -13.15 -11.36 7.24
N ALA A 23 -13.44 -12.01 6.13
CA ALA A 23 -12.61 -13.14 5.68
C ALA A 23 -11.51 -12.62 4.73
N PRO A 24 -10.21 -12.89 5.02
CA PRO A 24 -9.14 -12.58 4.10
C PRO A 24 -9.38 -13.28 2.75
N SER A 25 -9.29 -12.52 1.66
CA SER A 25 -9.41 -13.08 0.31
C SER A 25 -8.09 -13.73 -0.08
N ASP A 26 -8.07 -15.06 -0.21
CA ASP A 26 -6.91 -15.78 -0.72
C ASP A 26 -6.94 -15.75 -2.26
N THR A 27 -5.97 -15.07 -2.86
CA THR A 27 -5.69 -15.22 -4.29
C THR A 27 -4.43 -16.08 -4.46
N VAL A 28 -4.55 -17.14 -5.24
CA VAL A 28 -3.45 -18.05 -5.56
C VAL A 28 -3.05 -17.79 -7.00
N SER A 29 -1.85 -17.24 -7.21
CA SER A 29 -1.25 -17.20 -8.54
C SER A 29 -0.40 -18.46 -8.74
N GLY A 30 -0.78 -19.34 -9.65
CA GLY A 30 -0.01 -20.52 -10.02
C GLY A 30 -0.10 -20.74 -11.51
N ASP A 31 1.05 -20.96 -12.15
CA ASP A 31 1.11 -21.49 -13.48
C ASP A 31 1.14 -23.03 -13.44
N GLY A 32 0.85 -23.68 -14.55
CA GLY A 32 0.91 -25.12 -14.68
C GLY A 32 2.33 -25.71 -14.79
N SER A 33 3.40 -24.95 -14.46
CA SER A 33 4.81 -25.32 -14.64
C SER A 33 5.46 -25.98 -13.41
N GLY A 34 4.76 -26.04 -12.27
CA GLY A 34 5.26 -26.71 -11.06
C GLY A 34 6.22 -25.86 -10.21
N GLU A 35 6.43 -24.59 -10.52
CA GLU A 35 7.09 -23.64 -9.63
C GLU A 35 6.18 -23.31 -8.44
N PRO A 36 6.76 -23.09 -7.25
CA PRO A 36 5.98 -22.81 -6.06
C PRO A 36 5.21 -21.49 -6.19
N ALA A 37 3.90 -21.60 -6.23
CA ALA A 37 3.01 -20.44 -6.29
C ALA A 37 3.13 -19.59 -5.02
N VAL A 38 3.32 -18.27 -5.18
CA VAL A 38 3.23 -17.33 -4.07
C VAL A 38 1.77 -17.14 -3.68
N THR A 39 1.46 -17.27 -2.40
CA THR A 39 0.12 -16.96 -1.89
C THR A 39 0.07 -15.52 -1.41
N VAL A 40 -0.98 -14.81 -1.82
CA VAL A 40 -1.25 -13.42 -1.48
C VAL A 40 -2.47 -13.36 -0.56
N ARG A 41 -2.32 -12.73 0.61
CA ARG A 41 -3.40 -12.51 1.58
C ARG A 41 -3.45 -11.04 1.93
N VAL A 42 -4.65 -10.46 2.00
CA VAL A 42 -4.83 -9.04 2.28
C VAL A 42 -5.57 -8.85 3.59
N VAL A 43 -5.03 -7.98 4.44
CA VAL A 43 -5.66 -7.47 5.66
C VAL A 43 -5.90 -5.99 5.45
N VAL A 44 -7.15 -5.55 5.40
CA VAL A 44 -7.47 -4.13 5.19
C VAL A 44 -7.35 -3.38 6.51
N ALA A 45 -6.53 -2.33 6.53
CA ALA A 45 -6.37 -1.50 7.72
C ALA A 45 -7.68 -0.77 8.05
N PRO A 46 -8.11 -0.75 9.32
CA PRO A 46 -9.32 -0.02 9.73
C PRO A 46 -9.18 1.50 9.55
N VAL A 47 -7.94 2.01 9.54
CA VAL A 47 -7.66 3.42 9.28
C VAL A 47 -7.20 3.58 7.85
N PHE A 48 -7.82 4.48 7.10
CA PHE A 48 -7.56 4.79 5.67
C PHE A 48 -7.79 3.63 4.68
N GLY A 49 -8.09 2.41 5.15
CA GLY A 49 -8.37 1.28 4.26
C GLY A 49 -7.15 0.80 3.47
N THR A 50 -5.94 0.96 4.02
CA THR A 50 -4.71 0.47 3.39
C THR A 50 -4.73 -1.06 3.27
N ASN A 51 -4.42 -1.57 2.10
CA ASN A 51 -4.31 -2.99 1.83
C ASN A 51 -2.96 -3.54 2.33
N CYS A 52 -2.90 -3.96 3.58
CA CYS A 52 -1.74 -4.67 4.11
C CYS A 52 -1.70 -6.08 3.51
N THR A 53 -0.63 -6.39 2.79
CA THR A 53 -0.51 -7.65 2.05
C THR A 53 0.53 -8.57 2.68
N VAL A 54 0.16 -9.84 2.93
CA VAL A 54 1.09 -10.91 3.34
C VAL A 54 1.37 -11.79 2.12
N LEU A 55 2.61 -11.73 1.63
CA LEU A 55 3.12 -12.58 0.56
C LEU A 55 3.85 -13.77 1.16
N SER A 56 3.50 -14.99 0.79
CA SER A 56 4.18 -16.18 1.30
C SER A 56 4.53 -17.18 0.21
N ALA A 57 5.75 -17.74 0.30
CA ALA A 57 6.17 -18.88 -0.48
C ALA A 57 5.58 -20.19 0.07
N PRO A 58 5.53 -21.28 -0.71
CA PRO A 58 5.05 -22.60 -0.25
C PRO A 58 5.81 -23.15 0.95
N GLY A 59 7.09 -22.81 1.10
CA GLY A 59 7.92 -23.18 2.26
C GLY A 59 7.59 -22.42 3.54
N GLY A 60 6.66 -21.44 3.48
CA GLY A 60 6.21 -20.65 4.62
C GLY A 60 6.97 -19.35 4.85
N ASP A 61 8.08 -19.09 4.16
CA ASP A 61 8.75 -17.78 4.21
C ASP A 61 7.79 -16.71 3.70
N CYS A 62 7.66 -15.60 4.43
CA CYS A 62 6.75 -14.54 4.06
C CYS A 62 7.31 -13.13 4.30
N VAL A 63 6.71 -12.15 3.64
CA VAL A 63 6.89 -10.73 3.94
C VAL A 63 5.53 -10.06 4.12
N VAL A 64 5.50 -9.02 4.94
CA VAL A 64 4.33 -8.16 5.13
C VAL A 64 4.57 -6.86 4.38
N VAL A 65 3.64 -6.41 3.57
CA VAL A 65 3.77 -5.19 2.76
C VAL A 65 2.70 -4.19 3.17
N ASP A 66 3.10 -2.95 3.41
CA ASP A 66 2.24 -1.82 3.80
C ASP A 66 1.44 -2.07 5.09
N ALA A 67 2.16 -2.09 6.21
CA ALA A 67 1.59 -2.27 7.54
C ALA A 67 0.90 -0.99 8.04
N GLY A 68 -0.31 -0.73 7.56
CA GLY A 68 -1.15 0.41 7.95
C GLY A 68 -1.64 0.34 9.40
N ALA A 69 -2.30 1.41 9.86
CA ALA A 69 -2.72 1.53 11.25
C ALA A 69 -3.83 0.51 11.62
N GLY A 70 -3.57 -0.27 12.67
CA GLY A 70 -4.52 -1.23 13.26
C GLY A 70 -4.50 -2.62 12.63
N VAL A 71 -3.49 -2.95 11.81
CA VAL A 71 -3.36 -4.30 11.20
C VAL A 71 -2.53 -5.27 12.03
N ALA A 72 -1.73 -4.79 12.96
CA ALA A 72 -0.71 -5.60 13.64
C ALA A 72 -1.27 -6.90 14.23
N ASP A 73 -2.33 -6.84 15.03
CA ASP A 73 -2.91 -8.02 15.68
C ASP A 73 -3.48 -9.01 14.66
N ALA A 74 -4.15 -8.52 13.62
CA ALA A 74 -4.73 -9.35 12.57
C ALA A 74 -3.65 -10.05 11.73
N VAL A 75 -2.56 -9.33 11.40
CA VAL A 75 -1.40 -9.90 10.69
C VAL A 75 -0.69 -10.94 11.54
N VAL A 76 -0.47 -10.67 12.84
CA VAL A 76 0.12 -11.65 13.76
C VAL A 76 -0.73 -12.92 13.82
N ALA A 77 -2.04 -12.78 14.04
CA ALA A 77 -2.96 -13.91 14.08
C ALA A 77 -2.96 -14.72 12.77
N LEU A 78 -2.96 -14.04 11.62
CA LEU A 78 -2.87 -14.68 10.31
C LEU A 78 -1.57 -15.48 10.16
N VAL A 79 -0.42 -14.85 10.41
CA VAL A 79 0.91 -15.47 10.32
C VAL A 79 1.00 -16.72 11.21
N GLU A 80 0.56 -16.61 12.46
CA GLU A 80 0.59 -17.72 13.41
C GLU A 80 -0.38 -18.85 13.03
N SER A 81 -1.60 -18.53 12.57
CA SER A 81 -2.61 -19.54 12.20
C SER A 81 -2.20 -20.40 11.01
N VAL A 82 -1.43 -19.82 10.09
CA VAL A 82 -0.93 -20.50 8.87
C VAL A 82 0.46 -21.09 9.08
N GLY A 83 1.17 -20.72 10.16
CA GLY A 83 2.53 -21.17 10.44
C GLY A 83 3.59 -20.55 9.52
N LEU A 84 3.40 -19.28 9.14
CA LEU A 84 4.33 -18.55 8.29
C LEU A 84 5.55 -18.06 9.08
N VAL A 85 6.65 -17.81 8.37
CA VAL A 85 7.91 -17.31 8.91
C VAL A 85 8.21 -15.94 8.29
N PRO A 86 7.85 -14.82 8.97
CA PRO A 86 8.13 -13.49 8.48
C PRO A 86 9.64 -13.23 8.32
N ARG A 87 10.02 -12.57 7.25
CA ARG A 87 11.40 -12.24 6.91
C ARG A 87 11.67 -10.75 6.81
N ALA A 88 10.64 -9.96 6.50
CA ALA A 88 10.71 -8.51 6.44
C ALA A 88 9.30 -7.90 6.51
N VAL A 89 9.24 -6.63 6.92
CA VAL A 89 8.09 -5.75 6.70
C VAL A 89 8.51 -4.76 5.62
N LEU A 90 7.85 -4.80 4.47
CA LEU A 90 8.14 -3.92 3.33
C LEU A 90 7.16 -2.75 3.33
N ALA A 91 7.60 -1.60 2.84
CA ALA A 91 6.69 -0.51 2.49
C ALA A 91 6.86 -0.14 1.02
N THR A 92 5.74 0.03 0.29
CA THR A 92 5.74 0.53 -1.08
C THR A 92 6.21 1.98 -1.13
N HIS A 93 5.95 2.73 -0.07
CA HIS A 93 6.42 4.10 0.14
C HIS A 93 6.31 4.48 1.63
N GLY A 94 6.83 5.65 2.00
CA GLY A 94 7.01 6.03 3.39
C GLY A 94 5.84 6.78 4.04
N HIS A 95 4.65 6.88 3.45
CA HIS A 95 3.50 7.53 4.10
C HIS A 95 3.03 6.75 5.32
N VAL A 96 2.54 7.47 6.31
CA VAL A 96 2.23 6.94 7.65
C VAL A 96 1.13 5.88 7.63
N ASP A 97 0.18 5.98 6.73
CA ASP A 97 -0.90 5.01 6.55
C ASP A 97 -0.45 3.68 5.92
N HIS A 98 0.78 3.62 5.38
CA HIS A 98 1.44 2.39 4.92
C HIS A 98 2.48 1.86 5.90
N THR A 99 2.88 2.66 6.91
CA THR A 99 4.01 2.33 7.78
C THR A 99 3.68 2.35 9.28
N TRP A 100 2.44 2.67 9.66
CA TRP A 100 2.06 2.86 11.06
C TRP A 100 2.40 1.69 11.97
N ASP A 101 2.01 0.47 11.59
CA ASP A 101 2.24 -0.74 12.38
C ASP A 101 3.55 -1.46 12.01
N ALA A 102 4.36 -0.86 11.11
CA ALA A 102 5.60 -1.50 10.67
C ALA A 102 6.57 -1.78 11.82
N ALA A 103 6.73 -0.86 12.76
CA ALA A 103 7.57 -1.06 13.94
C ALA A 103 7.03 -2.18 14.84
N ALA A 104 5.71 -2.25 15.05
CA ALA A 104 5.07 -3.27 15.87
C ALA A 104 5.30 -4.68 15.31
N LEU A 105 5.10 -4.84 14.00
CA LEU A 105 5.31 -6.11 13.31
C LEU A 105 6.80 -6.49 13.22
N ALA A 106 7.68 -5.52 12.92
CA ALA A 106 9.12 -5.74 12.90
C ALA A 106 9.66 -6.22 14.25
N ASP A 107 9.24 -5.59 15.34
CA ASP A 107 9.61 -6.01 16.71
C ASP A 107 9.03 -7.38 17.06
N ARG A 108 7.74 -7.63 16.69
CA ARG A 108 7.06 -8.89 17.00
C ARG A 108 7.72 -10.10 16.34
N PHE A 109 8.21 -9.92 15.12
CA PHE A 109 8.78 -10.99 14.30
C PHE A 109 10.31 -10.98 14.27
N ASP A 110 10.97 -10.01 14.89
CA ASP A 110 12.42 -9.78 14.85
C ASP A 110 12.98 -9.68 13.42
N VAL A 111 12.33 -8.86 12.60
CA VAL A 111 12.67 -8.65 11.19
C VAL A 111 12.89 -7.16 10.87
N PRO A 112 13.61 -6.81 9.78
CA PRO A 112 13.76 -5.42 9.38
C PRO A 112 12.50 -4.85 8.75
N VAL A 113 12.34 -3.52 8.84
CA VAL A 113 11.49 -2.74 7.94
C VAL A 113 12.33 -2.36 6.73
N VAL A 114 11.78 -2.59 5.53
CA VAL A 114 12.49 -2.36 4.26
C VAL A 114 11.68 -1.42 3.39
N LEU A 115 12.31 -0.33 2.94
CA LEU A 115 11.69 0.63 2.02
C LEU A 115 12.75 1.34 1.18
N HIS A 116 12.32 2.11 0.20
CA HIS A 116 13.24 2.90 -0.62
C HIS A 116 13.96 3.99 0.20
N ALA A 117 15.26 4.17 -0.04
CA ALA A 117 16.10 5.12 0.69
C ALA A 117 15.57 6.56 0.65
N ALA A 118 14.98 6.97 -0.47
CA ALA A 118 14.42 8.31 -0.64
C ALA A 118 13.24 8.61 0.30
N ASP A 119 12.55 7.58 0.80
CA ASP A 119 11.42 7.72 1.71
C ASP A 119 11.75 7.43 3.18
N ALA A 120 12.97 6.97 3.49
CA ALA A 120 13.34 6.56 4.86
C ALA A 120 13.17 7.67 5.90
N TYR A 121 13.36 8.93 5.53
CA TYR A 121 13.17 10.08 6.43
C TYR A 121 11.74 10.22 6.96
N ARG A 122 10.75 9.67 6.23
CA ARG A 122 9.32 9.72 6.60
C ARG A 122 9.02 8.87 7.82
N LEU A 123 9.81 7.83 8.07
CA LEU A 123 9.66 6.99 9.25
C LEU A 123 10.00 7.74 10.55
N ALA A 124 10.97 8.66 10.51
CA ALA A 124 11.34 9.48 11.65
C ALA A 124 10.39 10.68 11.88
N ASP A 125 9.74 11.16 10.82
CA ASP A 125 8.81 12.28 10.88
C ASP A 125 7.57 12.02 10.01
N PRO A 126 6.72 11.06 10.40
CA PRO A 126 5.60 10.59 9.56
C PRO A 126 4.56 11.66 9.27
N PHE A 127 4.39 12.62 10.19
CA PHE A 127 3.41 13.70 10.04
C PHE A 127 4.03 14.96 9.44
N GLY A 128 5.22 15.37 9.88
CA GLY A 128 5.88 16.54 9.33
C GLY A 128 6.28 16.34 7.86
N SER A 129 6.59 15.11 7.46
CA SER A 129 6.89 14.76 6.06
C SER A 129 5.71 14.97 5.11
N LEU A 130 4.48 14.99 5.62
CA LEU A 130 3.28 15.32 4.84
C LEU A 130 3.04 16.83 4.69
N GLU A 131 3.72 17.65 5.49
CA GLU A 131 3.63 19.13 5.44
C GLU A 131 4.82 19.76 4.73
N HIS A 132 5.98 19.09 4.74
CA HIS A 132 7.25 19.70 4.29
C HIS A 132 8.11 18.68 3.56
N ALA A 133 8.81 19.18 2.55
CA ALA A 133 9.88 18.43 1.87
C ALA A 133 11.04 18.07 2.84
N PRO A 134 11.93 17.13 2.48
CA PRO A 134 12.94 16.54 3.36
C PRO A 134 13.75 17.52 4.20
N PRO A 135 14.31 17.07 5.36
CA PRO A 135 15.10 17.90 6.28
C PRO A 135 16.23 18.62 5.56
N GLY A 136 16.24 19.95 5.64
CA GLY A 136 17.19 20.86 4.99
C GLY A 136 16.54 22.09 4.40
N ARG A 137 15.23 22.12 4.28
CA ARG A 137 14.45 23.28 3.83
C ARG A 137 13.31 23.56 4.78
N ASP A 138 13.64 24.28 5.87
CA ASP A 138 12.71 24.89 6.83
C ASP A 138 12.00 23.97 7.85
N GLN A 139 12.55 23.92 9.08
CA GLN A 139 12.04 23.13 10.23
C GLN A 139 10.90 23.82 11.01
N ARG A 140 9.96 24.51 10.40
CA ARG A 140 8.95 25.31 11.11
C ARG A 140 7.50 24.89 10.91
N ALA A 141 7.20 23.62 10.80
CA ALA A 141 5.81 23.22 10.87
C ALA A 141 5.56 22.10 11.89
N ARG A 142 4.98 22.50 12.93
CA ARG A 142 4.29 21.65 13.91
C ARG A 142 2.80 21.84 13.65
N SER A 143 2.12 20.89 13.08
CA SER A 143 0.67 20.79 13.24
C SER A 143 -0.12 20.05 12.15
N LEU A 144 0.23 18.82 11.78
CA LEU A 144 -0.76 17.96 11.13
C LEU A 144 -1.59 17.13 12.10
N VAL A 145 -1.16 17.06 13.36
CA VAL A 145 -1.92 16.43 14.46
C VAL A 145 -3.30 17.07 14.65
N SER A 146 -3.51 18.30 14.18
CA SER A 146 -4.79 19.03 14.24
C SER A 146 -5.58 19.03 12.92
N GLY A 147 -5.08 18.36 11.84
CA GLY A 147 -5.72 18.32 10.53
C GLY A 147 -6.63 17.10 10.31
N PRO A 148 -7.17 16.93 9.09
CA PRO A 148 -8.03 15.80 8.74
C PRO A 148 -7.40 14.43 9.01
N LEU A 149 -6.07 14.30 8.85
CA LEU A 149 -5.33 13.07 9.15
C LEU A 149 -5.38 12.73 10.63
N GLY A 150 -5.09 13.70 11.51
CA GLY A 150 -5.16 13.51 12.97
C GLY A 150 -6.58 13.19 13.42
N ALA A 151 -7.60 13.81 12.82
CA ALA A 151 -9.00 13.49 13.10
C ALA A 151 -9.34 12.05 12.70
N ALA A 152 -8.95 11.61 11.50
CA ALA A 152 -9.21 10.25 11.04
C ALA A 152 -8.49 9.19 11.89
N LEU A 153 -7.27 9.45 12.32
CA LEU A 153 -6.54 8.60 13.25
C LEU A 153 -7.25 8.53 14.62
N ALA A 154 -7.66 9.68 15.16
CA ALA A 154 -8.35 9.73 16.45
C ALA A 154 -9.71 9.01 16.41
N ASP A 155 -10.50 9.18 15.35
CA ASP A 155 -11.78 8.50 15.13
C ASP A 155 -11.61 6.97 15.08
N ALA A 156 -10.48 6.49 14.59
CA ALA A 156 -10.12 5.08 14.56
C ALA A 156 -9.39 4.60 15.83
N GLY A 157 -9.23 5.47 16.83
CA GLY A 157 -8.56 5.13 18.09
C GLY A 157 -7.03 5.11 18.01
N ALA A 158 -6.44 5.51 16.90
CA ALA A 158 -5.00 5.68 16.74
C ALA A 158 -4.63 7.14 17.04
N ARG A 159 -3.69 7.36 17.95
CA ARG A 159 -3.22 8.70 18.29
C ARG A 159 -1.82 8.92 17.75
N PRO A 160 -1.49 10.11 17.22
CA PRO A 160 -0.16 10.39 16.69
C PRO A 160 0.99 10.08 17.64
N GLU A 161 0.76 10.25 18.94
CA GLU A 161 1.71 9.91 19.99
C GLU A 161 1.94 8.40 20.19
N ASP A 162 1.08 7.56 19.64
CA ASP A 162 1.21 6.10 19.67
C ASP A 162 2.08 5.56 18.50
N TYR A 163 2.39 6.40 17.50
CA TYR A 163 3.31 6.02 16.42
C TYR A 163 4.70 5.69 16.97
N ARG A 164 5.29 4.62 16.48
CA ARG A 164 6.66 4.22 16.84
C ARG A 164 7.51 4.14 15.57
N GLU A 165 8.66 4.82 15.62
CA GLU A 165 9.66 4.69 14.56
C GLU A 165 10.28 3.29 14.61
N PRO A 166 10.40 2.58 13.46
CA PRO A 166 11.11 1.31 13.40
C PRO A 166 12.59 1.48 13.76
N THR A 167 13.12 0.58 14.61
CA THR A 167 14.52 0.64 15.06
C THR A 167 15.49 -0.06 14.12
N ARG A 168 15.00 -0.96 13.27
CA ARG A 168 15.78 -1.74 12.32
C ARG A 168 15.24 -1.52 10.91
N VAL A 169 15.87 -0.59 10.21
CA VAL A 169 15.48 -0.17 8.85
C VAL A 169 16.58 -0.54 7.88
N GLU A 170 16.21 -1.22 6.80
CA GLU A 170 17.05 -1.50 5.64
C GLU A 170 16.50 -0.74 4.45
N THR A 171 17.36 -0.12 3.67
CA THR A 171 16.92 0.70 2.54
C THR A 171 17.24 0.05 1.21
N LEU A 172 16.29 0.17 0.27
CA LEU A 172 16.50 -0.13 -1.15
C LEU A 172 16.96 1.15 -1.85
N ASP A 173 17.86 0.97 -2.81
CA ASP A 173 18.27 2.04 -3.73
C ASP A 173 18.06 1.52 -5.16
N VAL A 174 16.91 1.85 -5.75
CA VAL A 174 16.48 1.39 -7.06
C VAL A 174 15.98 2.58 -7.89
N ALA A 175 16.67 2.87 -9.00
CA ALA A 175 16.28 4.02 -9.82
C ALA A 175 14.94 3.79 -10.52
N ALA A 176 14.31 4.89 -10.97
CA ALA A 176 13.04 4.87 -11.67
C ALA A 176 13.08 3.89 -12.88
N GLY A 177 12.21 2.89 -12.86
CA GLY A 177 12.11 1.86 -13.88
C GLY A 177 13.20 0.79 -13.87
N GLU A 178 14.16 0.87 -12.95
CA GLU A 178 15.10 -0.23 -12.70
C GLU A 178 14.48 -1.28 -11.78
N GLU A 179 14.95 -2.52 -11.90
CA GLU A 179 14.50 -3.65 -11.10
C GLU A 179 15.61 -4.12 -10.16
N LEU A 180 15.25 -4.37 -8.90
CA LEU A 180 16.12 -4.98 -7.90
C LEU A 180 15.50 -6.31 -7.45
N ALA A 181 16.20 -7.42 -7.65
CA ALA A 181 15.76 -8.72 -7.17
C ALA A 181 15.93 -8.80 -5.65
N LEU A 182 14.86 -9.21 -4.98
CA LEU A 182 14.81 -9.44 -3.54
C LEU A 182 14.49 -10.90 -3.27
N ARG A 183 15.11 -11.47 -2.23
CA ARG A 183 14.89 -12.87 -1.86
C ARG A 183 14.97 -13.07 -0.35
N TRP A 184 13.98 -13.76 0.17
CA TRP A 184 13.94 -14.23 1.56
C TRP A 184 13.58 -15.71 1.57
N GLY A 185 14.58 -16.57 1.76
CA GLY A 185 14.41 -18.02 1.64
C GLY A 185 13.88 -18.39 0.26
N ASP A 186 12.70 -19.02 0.22
CA ASP A 186 12.03 -19.43 -1.02
C ASP A 186 11.18 -18.33 -1.65
N LEU A 187 10.92 -17.25 -0.94
CA LEU A 187 10.17 -16.11 -1.47
C LEU A 187 11.10 -15.21 -2.29
N ALA A 188 10.78 -15.04 -3.56
CA ALA A 188 11.44 -14.13 -4.48
C ALA A 188 10.46 -13.09 -5.02
N LEU A 189 10.90 -11.83 -5.08
CA LEU A 189 10.14 -10.74 -5.70
C LEU A 189 11.10 -9.70 -6.30
N ARG A 190 10.58 -8.78 -7.08
CA ARG A 190 11.34 -7.68 -7.67
C ARG A 190 10.79 -6.35 -7.15
N ALA A 191 11.67 -5.47 -6.71
CA ALA A 191 11.34 -4.08 -6.43
C ALA A 191 11.64 -3.25 -7.68
N VAL A 192 10.70 -2.39 -8.09
CA VAL A 192 10.86 -1.49 -9.24
C VAL A 192 10.64 -0.07 -8.78
N GLY A 193 11.62 0.80 -9.03
CA GLY A 193 11.51 2.22 -8.71
C GLY A 193 10.39 2.88 -9.51
N ALA A 194 9.43 3.49 -8.83
CA ALA A 194 8.22 4.09 -9.43
C ALA A 194 7.88 5.45 -8.79
N PRO A 195 8.81 6.42 -8.77
CA PRO A 195 8.60 7.70 -8.09
C PRO A 195 7.49 8.51 -8.74
N GLY A 196 6.90 9.43 -7.94
CA GLY A 196 5.88 10.36 -8.41
C GLY A 196 4.80 10.65 -7.36
N HIS A 197 4.28 9.65 -6.68
CA HIS A 197 3.46 9.83 -5.48
C HIS A 197 4.34 10.26 -4.29
N THR A 198 5.46 9.55 -4.10
CA THR A 198 6.60 9.97 -3.29
C THR A 198 7.89 9.81 -4.09
N GLU A 199 9.01 10.30 -3.56
CA GLU A 199 10.34 10.11 -4.15
C GLU A 199 10.77 8.64 -4.18
N GLY A 200 10.34 7.86 -3.16
CA GLY A 200 10.71 6.47 -2.94
C GLY A 200 9.63 5.46 -3.31
N SER A 201 8.54 5.87 -3.98
CA SER A 201 7.51 4.93 -4.41
C SER A 201 8.09 3.77 -5.18
N THR A 202 7.73 2.54 -4.77
CA THR A 202 8.27 1.28 -5.28
C THR A 202 7.13 0.31 -5.57
N LEU A 203 7.14 -0.31 -6.74
CA LEU A 203 6.27 -1.45 -7.05
C LEU A 203 6.97 -2.74 -6.59
N TYR A 204 6.24 -3.65 -5.98
CA TYR A 204 6.74 -5.01 -5.74
C TYR A 204 6.05 -5.99 -6.69
N LEU A 205 6.86 -6.68 -7.48
CA LEU A 205 6.41 -7.61 -8.51
C LEU A 205 6.66 -9.04 -8.05
N VAL A 206 5.64 -9.86 -8.05
CA VAL A 206 5.67 -11.25 -7.58
C VAL A 206 5.09 -12.17 -8.65
N GLY A 207 5.75 -13.28 -8.91
CA GLY A 207 5.32 -14.26 -9.91
C GLY A 207 6.04 -14.13 -11.24
N GLU A 208 5.60 -14.96 -12.19
CA GLU A 208 6.21 -15.10 -13.52
C GLU A 208 5.40 -14.35 -14.59
N PRO A 209 5.98 -14.09 -15.77
CA PRO A 209 5.25 -13.50 -16.88
C PRO A 209 3.94 -14.27 -17.17
N GLY A 210 2.85 -13.53 -17.27
CA GLY A 210 1.50 -14.08 -17.51
C GLY A 210 0.69 -14.46 -16.27
N THR A 211 1.30 -14.57 -15.08
CA THR A 211 0.61 -14.98 -13.84
C THR A 211 1.11 -14.22 -12.60
N GLY A 212 1.58 -13.00 -12.78
CA GLY A 212 2.14 -12.21 -11.69
C GLY A 212 1.13 -11.27 -11.01
N VAL A 213 1.57 -10.75 -9.88
CA VAL A 213 0.88 -9.72 -9.10
C VAL A 213 1.80 -8.53 -8.90
N VAL A 214 1.28 -7.32 -9.09
CA VAL A 214 1.94 -6.05 -8.79
C VAL A 214 1.32 -5.48 -7.53
N LEU A 215 2.11 -5.30 -6.47
CA LEU A 215 1.73 -4.45 -5.35
C LEU A 215 2.13 -3.03 -5.72
N SER A 216 1.14 -2.21 -6.09
CA SER A 216 1.41 -0.90 -6.68
C SER A 216 1.49 0.23 -5.65
N GLY A 217 1.19 -0.04 -4.38
CA GLY A 217 1.04 1.04 -3.41
C GLY A 217 0.12 2.13 -3.97
N ASP A 218 0.55 3.37 -3.83
CA ASP A 218 -0.19 4.53 -4.28
C ASP A 218 0.27 5.07 -5.66
N VAL A 219 0.91 4.23 -6.47
CA VAL A 219 1.24 4.59 -7.86
C VAL A 219 0.04 4.38 -8.77
N LEU A 220 -0.64 3.23 -8.67
CA LEU A 220 -1.75 2.85 -9.55
C LEU A 220 -2.91 2.27 -8.75
N PHE A 221 -4.12 2.79 -8.98
CA PHE A 221 -5.38 2.30 -8.44
C PHE A 221 -6.32 1.84 -9.55
N ALA A 222 -7.41 1.17 -9.17
CA ALA A 222 -8.48 0.84 -10.11
C ALA A 222 -9.14 2.13 -10.65
N GLY A 223 -8.81 2.49 -11.90
CA GLY A 223 -9.32 3.67 -12.60
C GLY A 223 -8.74 5.01 -12.12
N SER A 224 -7.68 5.02 -11.32
CA SER A 224 -7.04 6.24 -10.78
C SER A 224 -5.55 6.04 -10.54
N VAL A 225 -4.90 7.08 -10.02
CA VAL A 225 -3.50 7.08 -9.57
C VAL A 225 -3.36 7.84 -8.26
N GLY A 226 -2.25 7.64 -7.56
CA GLY A 226 -1.93 8.39 -6.36
C GLY A 226 -1.79 9.89 -6.61
N ARG A 227 -2.14 10.67 -5.60
CA ARG A 227 -1.94 12.13 -5.60
C ARG A 227 -0.45 12.48 -5.65
N THR A 228 -0.15 13.66 -6.18
CA THR A 228 1.23 14.14 -6.35
C THR A 228 1.45 15.54 -5.79
N ASP A 229 0.52 16.02 -4.97
CA ASP A 229 0.49 17.36 -4.40
C ASP A 229 0.99 17.44 -2.95
N LEU A 230 1.33 16.29 -2.35
CA LEU A 230 2.00 16.25 -1.05
C LEU A 230 3.52 16.43 -1.20
N PRO A 231 4.24 16.84 -0.14
CA PRO A 231 5.70 16.95 -0.17
C PRO A 231 6.38 15.68 -0.65
N GLY A 232 7.26 15.81 -1.64
CA GLY A 232 7.92 14.69 -2.32
C GLY A 232 7.17 14.13 -3.50
N GLY A 233 5.88 14.51 -3.67
CA GLY A 233 5.09 14.21 -4.85
C GLY A 233 5.47 15.10 -6.04
N ASP A 234 5.44 14.55 -7.25
CA ASP A 234 5.69 15.27 -8.51
C ASP A 234 4.88 14.70 -9.67
N GLY A 235 3.93 15.49 -10.17
CA GLY A 235 3.04 15.05 -11.24
C GLY A 235 3.74 14.77 -12.57
N THR A 236 4.85 15.46 -12.86
CA THR A 236 5.63 15.22 -14.07
C THR A 236 6.37 13.88 -13.97
N THR A 237 6.93 13.58 -12.81
CA THR A 237 7.58 12.31 -12.52
C THR A 237 6.56 11.17 -12.55
N MET A 238 5.38 11.36 -11.93
CA MET A 238 4.29 10.38 -11.98
C MET A 238 3.89 10.06 -13.42
N ALA A 239 3.71 11.06 -14.27
CA ALA A 239 3.37 10.84 -15.68
C ALA A 239 4.45 10.03 -16.43
N ARG A 240 5.74 10.22 -16.10
CA ARG A 240 6.83 9.38 -16.64
C ARG A 240 6.76 7.97 -16.11
N THR A 241 6.58 7.78 -14.81
CA THR A 241 6.41 6.47 -14.17
C THR A 241 5.25 5.70 -14.78
N LEU A 242 4.10 6.33 -14.96
CA LEU A 242 2.94 5.70 -15.60
C LEU A 242 3.25 5.23 -17.03
N ARG A 243 3.93 6.06 -17.83
CA ARG A 243 4.27 5.73 -19.22
C ARG A 243 5.42 4.72 -19.32
N ASP A 244 6.50 4.91 -18.57
CA ASP A 244 7.75 4.21 -18.79
C ASP A 244 7.93 2.98 -17.90
N VAL A 245 7.17 2.89 -16.80
CA VAL A 245 7.16 1.75 -15.87
C VAL A 245 5.84 1.00 -15.96
N VAL A 246 4.73 1.63 -15.56
CA VAL A 246 3.41 0.98 -15.54
C VAL A 246 2.98 0.53 -16.94
N GLY A 247 3.19 1.38 -17.95
CA GLY A 247 2.88 1.07 -19.36
C GLY A 247 3.66 -0.09 -19.97
N ARG A 248 4.69 -0.61 -19.26
CA ARG A 248 5.51 -1.76 -19.69
C ARG A 248 5.29 -3.02 -18.86
N LEU A 249 4.44 -2.96 -17.84
CA LEU A 249 4.07 -4.14 -17.07
C LEU A 249 3.32 -5.14 -17.96
N ASP A 250 3.44 -6.42 -17.63
CA ASP A 250 2.72 -7.46 -18.34
C ASP A 250 1.20 -7.28 -18.18
N PRO A 251 0.45 -7.13 -19.27
CA PRO A 251 -1.01 -6.93 -19.22
C PRO A 251 -1.77 -8.05 -18.51
N ALA A 252 -1.21 -9.26 -18.43
CA ALA A 252 -1.84 -10.41 -17.78
C ALA A 252 -1.74 -10.36 -16.24
N TRP A 253 -1.00 -9.40 -15.66
CA TRP A 253 -0.79 -9.34 -14.23
C TRP A 253 -1.94 -8.66 -13.50
N ASP A 254 -2.23 -9.17 -12.30
CA ASP A 254 -3.11 -8.52 -11.34
C ASP A 254 -2.40 -7.34 -10.65
N VAL A 255 -3.18 -6.35 -10.26
CA VAL A 255 -2.70 -5.18 -9.50
C VAL A 255 -3.42 -5.13 -8.16
N LEU A 256 -2.65 -5.14 -7.10
CA LEU A 256 -3.12 -4.87 -5.73
C LEU A 256 -2.61 -3.48 -5.32
N PRO A 257 -3.50 -2.48 -5.30
CA PRO A 257 -3.15 -1.13 -4.91
C PRO A 257 -3.01 -0.99 -3.39
N GLY A 258 -2.40 0.12 -2.94
CA GLY A 258 -2.36 0.50 -1.53
C GLY A 258 -3.75 0.72 -0.93
N HIS A 259 -4.71 1.17 -1.73
CA HIS A 259 -6.09 1.40 -1.31
C HIS A 259 -7.09 0.93 -2.35
N GLY A 260 -8.28 0.54 -1.87
CA GLY A 260 -9.40 0.16 -2.74
C GLY A 260 -9.28 -1.23 -3.37
N PRO A 261 -10.07 -1.51 -4.40
CA PRO A 261 -10.18 -2.85 -4.97
C PRO A 261 -8.98 -3.20 -5.86
N ALA A 262 -8.70 -4.50 -5.98
CA ALA A 262 -7.79 -5.04 -6.98
C ALA A 262 -8.28 -4.75 -8.41
N THR A 263 -7.34 -4.72 -9.34
CA THR A 263 -7.59 -4.54 -10.77
C THR A 263 -6.58 -5.38 -11.59
N THR A 264 -6.47 -5.14 -12.89
CA THR A 264 -5.45 -5.78 -13.74
C THR A 264 -4.70 -4.74 -14.56
N VAL A 265 -3.45 -5.03 -14.91
CA VAL A 265 -2.66 -4.15 -15.79
C VAL A 265 -3.40 -3.91 -17.11
N ALA A 266 -3.96 -4.98 -17.74
CA ALA A 266 -4.72 -4.86 -18.98
C ALA A 266 -5.89 -3.87 -18.87
N ARG A 267 -6.67 -3.97 -17.78
CA ARG A 267 -7.81 -3.07 -17.56
C ARG A 267 -7.35 -1.63 -17.41
N GLU A 268 -6.34 -1.39 -16.60
CA GLU A 268 -5.86 -0.03 -16.35
C GLU A 268 -5.25 0.58 -17.62
N LEU A 269 -4.46 -0.15 -18.38
CA LEU A 269 -3.95 0.32 -19.68
C LEU A 269 -5.07 0.68 -20.66
N ALA A 270 -6.21 -0.03 -20.61
CA ALA A 270 -7.32 0.21 -21.52
C ALA A 270 -8.27 1.34 -21.07
N THR A 271 -8.43 1.57 -19.76
CA THR A 271 -9.54 2.39 -19.24
C THR A 271 -9.14 3.47 -18.25
N ASN A 272 -7.93 3.42 -17.68
CA ASN A 272 -7.49 4.41 -16.71
C ASN A 272 -7.17 5.74 -17.42
N PRO A 273 -7.85 6.85 -17.07
CA PRO A 273 -7.68 8.12 -17.76
C PRO A 273 -6.27 8.73 -17.64
N PHE A 274 -5.49 8.28 -16.66
CA PHE A 274 -4.11 8.74 -16.44
C PHE A 274 -3.08 7.94 -17.26
N LEU A 275 -3.47 6.79 -17.81
CA LEU A 275 -2.66 5.96 -18.70
C LEU A 275 -3.03 6.10 -20.18
N ALA A 276 -4.23 6.63 -20.47
CA ALA A 276 -4.67 6.97 -21.82
C ALA A 276 -4.00 8.27 -22.26
N GLY A 277 -2.80 8.16 -22.83
CA GLY A 277 -2.02 9.26 -23.41
C GLY A 277 -1.94 9.18 -24.91
#